data_2c9c4f51217433deb1956c3ed543a216
#
_entry.id   2c9c4f51217433deb1956c3ed543a216
#
_cell.length_a   1.000
_cell.length_b   1.000
_cell.length_c   1.000
_cell.angle_alpha   90.00
_cell.angle_beta   90.00
_cell.angle_gamma   90.00
#
_symmetry.space_group_name_H-M   'P 1'
#
loop_
_entity.id
_entity.type
_entity.pdbx_description
1 polymer ?
#
loop_
_entity_poly.entity_id
_entity_poly.type
_entity_poly.pdbx_seq_one_letter_code
_entity_poly.pdbx_strand_id
1 'polypeptide(L)'
;KSHPDAWKMTEEHRFGFVYKQFFDNLQRGIDEGLYRKEIHKEIYAKLHVVNIDAIINGTIFPWPEFKFESVFIETFRIYIRAITNDQGLNYFKTHLLNNYK
;
A
#
# COMPACT_ATOMS: atom_id res chain seq x y z
N LYS A 1 28.06 15.42 -2.19
CA LYS A 1 27.68 14.78 -3.41
C LYS A 1 27.37 13.30 -3.21
N SER A 2 26.23 12.89 -3.64
CA SER A 2 25.82 11.52 -3.42
C SER A 2 26.57 10.56 -4.33
N HIS A 3 26.72 9.35 -3.85
CA HIS A 3 27.29 8.28 -4.62
C HIS A 3 26.17 7.50 -5.28
N PRO A 4 26.18 7.35 -6.61
CA PRO A 4 25.11 6.66 -7.29
C PRO A 4 24.84 5.27 -6.76
N ASP A 5 25.91 4.54 -6.42
CA ASP A 5 25.76 3.18 -5.92
C ASP A 5 25.10 3.16 -4.54
N ALA A 6 25.50 4.09 -3.67
CA ALA A 6 24.91 4.16 -2.33
C ALA A 6 23.44 4.55 -2.40
N TRP A 7 23.12 5.49 -3.28
CA TRP A 7 21.72 5.89 -3.48
C TRP A 7 20.88 4.74 -3.97
N LYS A 8 21.40 3.99 -4.91
CA LYS A 8 20.70 2.87 -5.48
C LYS A 8 20.44 1.79 -4.44
N MET A 9 21.45 1.52 -3.61
CA MET A 9 21.29 0.52 -2.55
C MET A 9 20.21 0.94 -1.56
N THR A 10 20.16 2.22 -1.21
CA THR A 10 19.16 2.72 -0.28
C THR A 10 17.76 2.54 -0.84
N GLU A 11 17.58 2.84 -2.13
CA GLU A 11 16.28 2.69 -2.75
C GLU A 11 15.87 1.23 -2.84
N GLU A 12 16.80 0.36 -3.19
CA GLU A 12 16.51 -1.06 -3.27
C GLU A 12 16.16 -1.61 -1.90
N HIS A 13 16.87 -1.15 -0.87
CA HIS A 13 16.59 -1.58 0.48
C HIS A 13 15.18 -1.16 0.90
N ARG A 14 14.82 0.08 0.64
CA ARG A 14 13.49 0.59 0.99
C ARG A 14 12.42 -0.15 0.22
N PHE A 15 12.65 -0.39 -1.07
CA PHE A 15 11.70 -1.15 -1.87
C PHE A 15 11.47 -2.53 -1.27
N GLY A 16 12.57 -3.22 -0.94
CA GLY A 16 12.45 -4.56 -0.37
C GLY A 16 11.77 -4.57 0.97
N PHE A 17 12.02 -3.56 1.80
CA PHE A 17 11.40 -3.48 3.11
C PHE A 17 9.89 -3.30 2.99
N VAL A 18 9.45 -2.34 2.17
CA VAL A 18 8.02 -2.08 2.00
C VAL A 18 7.35 -3.28 1.36
N TYR A 19 8.00 -3.86 0.36
CA TYR A 19 7.48 -5.04 -0.31
C TYR A 19 7.23 -6.18 0.68
N LYS A 20 8.24 -6.47 1.49
CA LYS A 20 8.13 -7.58 2.43
C LYS A 20 7.05 -7.33 3.47
N GLN A 21 6.97 -6.11 3.98
CA GLN A 21 5.95 -5.78 4.95
C GLN A 21 4.56 -5.98 4.39
N PHE A 22 4.36 -5.55 3.17
CA PHE A 22 3.05 -5.67 2.55
C PHE A 22 2.75 -7.11 2.19
N PHE A 23 3.74 -7.84 1.68
CA PHE A 23 3.59 -9.24 1.37
C PHE A 23 3.16 -10.03 2.61
N ASP A 24 3.87 -9.79 3.72
CA ASP A 24 3.56 -10.47 4.98
C ASP A 24 2.16 -10.10 5.48
N ASN A 25 1.77 -8.86 5.28
CA ASN A 25 0.42 -8.42 5.66
C ASN A 25 -0.64 -9.14 4.84
N LEU A 26 -0.41 -9.30 3.54
CA LEU A 26 -1.34 -10.03 2.69
C LEU A 26 -1.49 -11.47 3.17
N GLN A 27 -0.37 -12.11 3.47
CA GLN A 27 -0.39 -13.49 3.93
C GLN A 27 -1.16 -13.61 5.23
N ARG A 28 -0.93 -12.70 6.16
CA ARG A 28 -1.61 -12.73 7.45
C ARG A 28 -3.11 -12.53 7.28
N GLY A 29 -3.50 -11.58 6.45
CA GLY A 29 -4.92 -11.33 6.21
C GLY A 29 -5.62 -12.51 5.57
N ILE A 30 -4.92 -13.20 4.67
CA ILE A 30 -5.48 -14.41 4.06
C ILE A 30 -5.65 -15.49 5.13
N ASP A 31 -4.65 -15.67 5.97
CA ASP A 31 -4.70 -16.67 7.03
C ASP A 31 -5.80 -16.38 8.03
N GLU A 32 -6.07 -15.11 8.29
CA GLU A 32 -7.11 -14.70 9.24
C GLU A 32 -8.49 -14.67 8.59
N GLY A 33 -8.59 -14.98 7.31
CA GLY A 33 -9.89 -15.04 6.65
C GLY A 33 -10.46 -13.69 6.27
N LEU A 34 -9.66 -12.63 6.29
CA LEU A 34 -10.11 -11.28 5.99
C LEU A 34 -9.84 -10.88 4.55
N TYR A 35 -8.84 -11.48 3.92
CA TYR A 35 -8.45 -11.12 2.55
C TYR A 35 -8.82 -12.24 1.60
N ARG A 36 -8.96 -11.88 0.33
CA ARG A 36 -9.31 -12.83 -0.73
C ARG A 36 -8.21 -13.86 -0.88
N LYS A 37 -8.60 -15.13 -0.97
CA LYS A 37 -7.62 -16.21 -1.06
C LYS A 37 -6.92 -16.27 -2.41
N GLU A 38 -7.55 -15.73 -3.43
CA GLU A 38 -7.02 -15.82 -4.80
C GLU A 38 -5.99 -14.75 -5.11
N ILE A 39 -5.64 -13.90 -4.14
CA ILE A 39 -4.67 -12.83 -4.35
C ILE A 39 -3.31 -13.40 -4.75
N HIS A 40 -2.76 -12.86 -5.84
CA HIS A 40 -1.37 -13.16 -6.20
C HIS A 40 -0.49 -12.20 -5.39
N LYS A 41 0.00 -12.69 -4.25
CA LYS A 41 0.64 -11.82 -3.26
C LYS A 41 1.85 -11.06 -3.81
N GLU A 42 2.64 -11.72 -4.64
CA GLU A 42 3.84 -11.06 -5.17
C GLU A 42 3.48 -9.87 -6.06
N ILE A 43 2.50 -10.07 -6.93
CA ILE A 43 2.08 -8.99 -7.84
C ILE A 43 1.42 -7.85 -7.06
N TYR A 44 0.55 -8.20 -6.12
CA TYR A 44 -0.12 -7.17 -5.31
C TYR A 44 0.88 -6.36 -4.51
N ALA A 45 1.87 -7.04 -3.92
CA ALA A 45 2.85 -6.34 -3.11
C ALA A 45 3.72 -5.41 -3.96
N LYS A 46 4.10 -5.85 -5.15
CA LYS A 46 4.88 -5.01 -6.03
C LYS A 46 4.10 -3.80 -6.52
N LEU A 47 2.83 -3.99 -6.85
CA LEU A 47 1.98 -2.88 -7.24
C LEU A 47 1.81 -1.89 -6.10
N HIS A 48 1.70 -2.39 -4.88
CA HIS A 48 1.58 -1.50 -3.73
C HIS A 48 2.81 -0.61 -3.58
N VAL A 49 3.99 -1.21 -3.74
CA VAL A 49 5.23 -0.42 -3.64
C VAL A 49 5.27 0.66 -4.72
N VAL A 50 4.88 0.31 -5.94
CA VAL A 50 4.87 1.28 -7.03
C VAL A 50 3.88 2.41 -6.74
N ASN A 51 2.72 2.08 -6.21
CA ASN A 51 1.72 3.09 -5.89
C ASN A 51 2.20 4.03 -4.79
N ILE A 52 2.82 3.50 -3.76
CA ILE A 52 3.36 4.32 -2.69
C ILE A 52 4.44 5.25 -3.23
N ASP A 53 5.29 4.74 -4.09
CA ASP A 53 6.34 5.55 -4.68
C ASP A 53 5.76 6.67 -5.53
N ALA A 54 4.73 6.39 -6.29
CA ALA A 54 4.07 7.40 -7.12
C ALA A 54 3.45 8.51 -6.28
N ILE A 55 2.89 8.17 -5.12
CA ILE A 55 2.29 9.14 -4.23
C ILE A 55 3.37 10.05 -3.63
N ILE A 56 4.46 9.44 -3.16
CA ILE A 56 5.53 10.20 -2.50
C ILE A 56 6.29 11.07 -3.49
N ASN A 57 6.45 10.60 -4.70
CA ASN A 57 7.25 11.25 -5.72
C ASN A 57 6.74 12.66 -6.06
N GLY A 58 5.42 12.85 -6.05
CA GLY A 58 4.85 14.16 -6.31
C GLY A 58 4.73 14.52 -7.77
N THR A 59 5.13 13.64 -8.68
CA THR A 59 5.03 13.93 -10.10
C THR A 59 3.61 13.81 -10.59
N ILE A 60 2.91 12.77 -10.17
CA ILE A 60 1.56 12.49 -10.62
C ILE A 60 0.55 13.28 -9.78
N PHE A 61 0.83 13.44 -8.50
CA PHE A 61 -0.04 14.16 -7.58
C PHE A 61 0.72 15.33 -6.96
N PRO A 62 0.98 16.40 -7.73
CA PRO A 62 1.80 17.51 -7.23
C PRO A 62 1.06 18.34 -6.18
N TRP A 63 1.80 18.76 -5.17
CA TRP A 63 1.31 19.69 -4.19
C TRP A 63 1.46 21.10 -4.77
N PRO A 64 0.56 22.05 -4.52
CA PRO A 64 -0.61 21.96 -3.61
C PRO A 64 -1.90 21.52 -4.30
N GLU A 65 -1.82 21.14 -5.55
CA GLU A 65 -3.01 20.73 -6.30
C GLU A 65 -3.67 19.52 -5.64
N PHE A 66 -2.85 18.61 -5.13
CA PHE A 66 -3.31 17.44 -4.40
C PHE A 66 -2.69 17.43 -3.02
N LYS A 67 -3.52 17.19 -2.00
CA LYS A 67 -3.01 17.01 -0.65
C LYS A 67 -2.58 15.58 -0.46
N PHE A 68 -1.41 15.39 0.14
CA PHE A 68 -0.85 14.06 0.35
C PHE A 68 -1.84 13.15 1.06
N GLU A 69 -2.45 13.67 2.14
CA GLU A 69 -3.39 12.85 2.91
C GLU A 69 -4.58 12.39 2.09
N SER A 70 -5.09 13.27 1.23
CA SER A 70 -6.24 12.91 0.40
C SER A 70 -5.91 11.79 -0.55
N VAL A 71 -4.75 11.88 -1.21
CA VAL A 71 -4.33 10.86 -2.16
C VAL A 71 -4.09 9.54 -1.42
N PHE A 72 -3.45 9.62 -0.27
CA PHE A 72 -3.13 8.43 0.50
C PHE A 72 -4.40 7.72 0.97
N ILE A 73 -5.38 8.47 1.47
CA ILE A 73 -6.63 7.88 1.95
C ILE A 73 -7.39 7.22 0.81
N GLU A 74 -7.46 7.88 -0.36
CA GLU A 74 -8.16 7.29 -1.49
C GLU A 74 -7.47 6.03 -1.97
N THR A 75 -6.14 6.05 -2.00
CA THR A 75 -5.37 4.87 -2.38
C THR A 75 -5.65 3.72 -1.40
N PHE A 76 -5.69 4.03 -0.11
CA PHE A 76 -5.99 3.04 0.91
C PHE A 76 -7.37 2.43 0.71
N ARG A 77 -8.36 3.26 0.42
CA ARG A 77 -9.72 2.77 0.18
C ARG A 77 -9.79 1.83 -1.00
N ILE A 78 -9.15 2.21 -2.10
CA ILE A 78 -9.10 1.37 -3.29
C ILE A 78 -8.47 0.03 -2.95
N TYR A 79 -7.38 0.09 -2.21
CA TYR A 79 -6.61 -1.09 -1.89
C TYR A 79 -7.39 -2.04 -0.98
N ILE A 80 -8.01 -1.50 0.05
CA ILE A 80 -8.81 -2.30 0.97
C ILE A 80 -9.89 -3.07 0.21
N ARG A 81 -10.54 -2.41 -0.73
CA ARG A 81 -11.59 -3.07 -1.50
C ARG A 81 -11.05 -4.14 -2.44
N ALA A 82 -9.80 -3.94 -2.90
CA ALA A 82 -9.19 -4.90 -3.79
C ALA A 82 -8.78 -6.18 -3.09
N ILE A 83 -8.38 -6.10 -1.83
CA ILE A 83 -7.78 -7.26 -1.15
C ILE A 83 -8.74 -7.95 -0.19
N THR A 84 -9.77 -7.27 0.31
CA THR A 84 -10.64 -7.86 1.32
C THR A 84 -11.75 -8.69 0.69
N ASN A 85 -12.18 -9.72 1.43
CA ASN A 85 -13.45 -10.36 1.16
C ASN A 85 -14.53 -9.64 1.98
N ASP A 86 -15.77 -10.16 1.98
CA ASP A 86 -16.86 -9.48 2.67
C ASP A 86 -16.59 -9.31 4.16
N GLN A 87 -16.03 -10.35 4.77
CA GLN A 87 -15.72 -10.30 6.20
C GLN A 87 -14.65 -9.25 6.47
N GLY A 88 -13.62 -9.20 5.64
CA GLY A 88 -12.56 -8.21 5.80
C GLY A 88 -13.04 -6.80 5.58
N LEU A 89 -13.89 -6.60 4.57
CA LEU A 89 -14.41 -5.27 4.31
C LEU A 89 -15.25 -4.77 5.48
N ASN A 90 -16.08 -5.63 6.04
CA ASN A 90 -16.84 -5.29 7.24
C ASN A 90 -15.93 -4.92 8.40
N TYR A 91 -14.89 -5.70 8.60
CA TYR A 91 -13.94 -5.44 9.66
C TYR A 91 -13.32 -4.05 9.53
N PHE A 92 -12.86 -3.72 8.33
CA PHE A 92 -12.22 -2.43 8.11
C PHE A 92 -13.22 -1.27 8.18
N LYS A 93 -14.42 -1.45 7.68
CA LYS A 93 -15.44 -0.42 7.81
C LYS A 93 -15.73 -0.11 9.26
N THR A 94 -15.82 -1.12 10.08
CA THR A 94 -16.15 -0.94 11.49
C THR A 94 -14.98 -0.37 12.27
N HIS A 95 -13.77 -0.86 12.04
CA HIS A 95 -12.63 -0.57 12.90
C HIS A 95 -11.72 0.53 12.37
N LEU A 96 -11.75 0.81 11.08
CA LEU A 96 -10.83 1.78 10.51
C LEU A 96 -11.52 2.89 9.74
N LEU A 97 -12.35 2.53 8.75
CA LEU A 97 -12.90 3.53 7.84
C LEU A 97 -13.85 4.50 8.52
N ASN A 98 -14.51 4.07 9.58
CA ASN A 98 -15.40 4.97 10.30
C ASN A 98 -14.66 6.13 10.94
N ASN A 99 -13.38 5.96 11.20
CA ASN A 99 -12.57 7.01 11.82
C ASN A 99 -12.18 8.12 10.86
N TYR A 100 -12.45 7.94 9.58
CA TYR A 100 -12.06 8.91 8.55
C TYR A 100 -13.22 9.64 7.93
N LYS A 101 -14.31 9.69 8.62
CA LYS A 101 -15.48 10.41 8.11
C LYS A 101 -15.38 11.91 8.29
#